data_0fb0e596128630a47e61bd6c466ea21c
#
_entry.id   0fb0e596128630a47e61bd6c466ea21c
#
_cell.length_a   1.000
_cell.length_b   1.000
_cell.length_c   1.000
_cell.angle_alpha   90.00
_cell.angle_beta   90.00
_cell.angle_gamma   90.00
#
_symmetry.space_group_name_H-M   'P 1'
#
loop_
_entity.id
_entity.type
_entity.pdbx_description
1 polymer ?
#
loop_
_entity_poly.entity_id
_entity_poly.type
_entity_poly.pdbx_seq_one_letter_code
_entity_poly.pdbx_strand_id
1 'polypeptide(L)'
;PDTVNGEPTKWTPHNANGTFSGIALPLKSAFAQSINSIAVKLGYELGIGNVAQTAHNMGIESPLHETPSLSLGSSDVNLLELVNGYCTVINDGTASPPVLITKILDRDGNTIYEAKPDERQAIPYRSAFFMQQLLRGGLTERGGTTAALWSYIHPVLKYSDFGGKTGTSNNHSDAWFVGVTP
;
A
#
# COMPACT_ATOMS: atom_id res chain seq x y z
N PRO A 1 -8.95 -7.30 20.40
CA PRO A 1 -10.01 -6.48 20.98
C PRO A 1 -9.46 -5.79 22.21
N ASP A 2 -9.55 -4.45 22.20
CA ASP A 2 -9.22 -3.69 23.39
C ASP A 2 -10.15 -4.13 24.51
N THR A 3 -9.63 -4.30 25.70
CA THR A 3 -10.45 -4.58 26.89
C THR A 3 -10.48 -3.35 27.77
N VAL A 4 -11.66 -2.95 28.20
CA VAL A 4 -11.85 -1.97 29.26
C VAL A 4 -12.36 -2.71 30.48
N ASN A 5 -11.64 -2.65 31.59
CA ASN A 5 -11.93 -3.39 32.83
C ASN A 5 -12.03 -4.93 32.64
N GLY A 6 -11.27 -5.48 31.69
CA GLY A 6 -11.29 -6.92 31.39
C GLY A 6 -12.41 -7.40 30.47
N GLU A 7 -13.32 -6.52 30.07
CA GLU A 7 -14.39 -6.84 29.12
C GLU A 7 -13.94 -6.48 27.70
N PRO A 8 -14.19 -7.34 26.69
CA PRO A 8 -13.86 -7.05 25.29
C PRO A 8 -14.68 -5.85 24.80
N THR A 9 -13.99 -4.80 24.39
CA THR A 9 -14.64 -3.64 23.78
C THR A 9 -14.87 -3.87 22.29
N LYS A 10 -16.02 -3.44 21.80
CA LYS A 10 -16.31 -3.43 20.37
C LYS A 10 -15.54 -2.29 19.73
N TRP A 11 -14.43 -2.61 19.07
CA TRP A 11 -13.72 -1.62 18.25
C TRP A 11 -14.53 -1.27 17.00
N THR A 12 -14.68 0.02 16.72
CA THR A 12 -15.37 0.53 15.53
C THR A 12 -14.43 1.49 14.79
N PRO A 13 -14.07 1.20 13.53
CA PRO A 13 -13.21 2.08 12.76
C PRO A 13 -13.95 3.39 12.47
N HIS A 14 -13.28 4.52 12.69
CA HIS A 14 -13.78 5.84 12.29
C HIS A 14 -13.20 6.24 10.94
N ASN A 15 -14.03 6.84 10.08
CA ASN A 15 -13.54 7.48 8.87
C ASN A 15 -12.89 8.84 9.23
N ALA A 16 -11.95 9.31 8.41
CA ALA A 16 -11.22 10.55 8.68
C ALA A 16 -12.12 11.79 8.84
N ASN A 17 -13.28 11.80 8.17
CA ASN A 17 -14.29 12.86 8.28
C ASN A 17 -15.29 12.64 9.44
N GLY A 18 -15.10 11.61 10.26
CA GLY A 18 -15.95 11.29 11.39
C GLY A 18 -17.36 10.79 11.03
N THR A 19 -17.67 10.58 9.75
CA THR A 19 -19.03 10.24 9.29
C THR A 19 -19.07 8.91 8.53
N PHE A 20 -20.28 8.33 8.50
CA PHE A 20 -20.62 7.17 7.68
C PHE A 20 -21.72 7.59 6.71
N SER A 21 -21.47 7.50 5.41
CA SER A 21 -22.43 7.93 4.39
C SER A 21 -23.68 7.04 4.31
N GLY A 22 -23.57 5.78 4.73
CA GLY A 22 -24.64 4.79 4.60
C GLY A 22 -24.97 4.37 3.16
N ILE A 23 -24.23 4.87 2.17
CA ILE A 23 -24.45 4.56 0.76
C ILE A 23 -23.40 3.59 0.23
N ALA A 24 -23.77 2.80 -0.76
CA ALA A 24 -22.83 1.95 -1.48
C ALA A 24 -21.91 2.80 -2.36
N LEU A 25 -20.62 2.57 -2.28
CA LEU A 25 -19.59 3.25 -3.09
C LEU A 25 -18.86 2.23 -3.95
N PRO A 26 -18.47 2.60 -5.19
CA PRO A 26 -17.51 1.82 -5.95
C PRO A 26 -16.21 1.69 -5.17
N LEU A 27 -15.57 0.50 -5.23
CA LEU A 27 -14.30 0.25 -4.50
C LEU A 27 -13.24 1.29 -4.85
N LYS A 28 -13.14 1.69 -6.12
CA LYS A 28 -12.18 2.70 -6.57
C LYS A 28 -12.37 4.04 -5.85
N SER A 29 -13.60 4.51 -5.73
CA SER A 29 -13.90 5.77 -5.02
C SER A 29 -13.68 5.63 -3.50
N ALA A 30 -14.02 4.48 -2.91
CA ALA A 30 -13.77 4.22 -1.49
C ALA A 30 -12.27 4.19 -1.16
N PHE A 31 -11.47 3.54 -2.01
CA PHE A 31 -10.02 3.51 -1.89
C PHE A 31 -9.39 4.91 -2.06
N ALA A 32 -9.81 5.66 -3.08
CA ALA A 32 -9.34 7.01 -3.35
C ALA A 32 -9.60 7.98 -2.19
N GLN A 33 -10.77 7.86 -1.55
CA GLN A 33 -11.16 8.65 -0.39
C GLN A 33 -10.62 8.09 0.94
N SER A 34 -9.89 6.97 0.90
CA SER A 34 -9.32 6.32 2.09
C SER A 34 -10.38 6.02 3.17
N ILE A 35 -11.49 5.40 2.79
CA ILE A 35 -12.62 5.10 3.69
C ILE A 35 -12.25 3.91 4.59
N ASN A 36 -11.93 4.18 5.84
CA ASN A 36 -11.47 3.19 6.83
C ASN A 36 -12.47 2.06 7.05
N SER A 37 -13.74 2.38 7.21
CA SER A 37 -14.80 1.38 7.47
C SER A 37 -14.93 0.35 6.34
N ILE A 38 -14.71 0.76 5.08
CA ILE A 38 -14.73 -0.14 3.93
C ILE A 38 -13.47 -1.01 3.90
N ALA A 39 -12.28 -0.44 4.15
CA ALA A 39 -11.04 -1.19 4.21
C ALA A 39 -11.09 -2.30 5.28
N VAL A 40 -11.55 -1.96 6.49
CA VAL A 40 -11.69 -2.94 7.58
C VAL A 40 -12.72 -4.02 7.26
N LYS A 41 -13.86 -3.64 6.68
CA LYS A 41 -14.88 -4.61 6.26
C LYS A 41 -14.32 -5.61 5.24
N LEU A 42 -13.62 -5.13 4.22
CA LEU A 42 -13.02 -6.00 3.20
C LEU A 42 -11.95 -6.92 3.81
N GLY A 43 -11.06 -6.38 4.64
CA GLY A 43 -10.04 -7.19 5.31
C GLY A 43 -10.64 -8.28 6.19
N TYR A 44 -11.74 -7.98 6.88
CA TYR A 44 -12.45 -8.97 7.69
C TYR A 44 -13.10 -10.05 6.82
N GLU A 45 -13.77 -9.68 5.72
CA GLU A 45 -14.43 -10.61 4.80
C GLU A 45 -13.41 -11.52 4.07
N LEU A 46 -12.23 -10.99 3.75
CA LEU A 46 -11.15 -11.75 3.11
C LEU A 46 -10.34 -12.61 4.08
N GLY A 47 -10.42 -12.30 5.38
CA GLY A 47 -9.60 -12.90 6.43
C GLY A 47 -8.29 -12.17 6.63
N ILE A 48 -8.07 -11.65 7.84
CA ILE A 48 -6.90 -10.81 8.17
C ILE A 48 -5.57 -11.57 7.95
N GLY A 49 -5.52 -12.87 8.26
CA GLY A 49 -4.36 -13.71 7.97
C GLY A 49 -3.99 -13.74 6.48
N ASN A 50 -4.99 -13.75 5.58
CA ASN A 50 -4.75 -13.68 4.13
C ASN A 50 -4.19 -12.30 3.70
N VAL A 51 -4.63 -11.23 4.38
CA VAL A 51 -4.08 -9.88 4.16
C VAL A 51 -2.62 -9.84 4.58
N ALA A 52 -2.27 -10.34 5.78
CA ALA A 52 -0.91 -10.43 6.27
C ALA A 52 -0.04 -11.30 5.34
N GLN A 53 -0.51 -12.48 4.96
CA GLN A 53 0.22 -13.37 4.06
C GLN A 53 0.49 -12.74 2.70
N THR A 54 -0.48 -11.98 2.16
CA THR A 54 -0.28 -11.25 0.90
C THR A 54 0.81 -10.19 1.03
N ALA A 55 0.82 -9.43 2.13
CA ALA A 55 1.87 -8.46 2.41
C ALA A 55 3.25 -9.13 2.52
N HIS A 56 3.36 -10.26 3.23
CA HIS A 56 4.60 -11.04 3.29
C HIS A 56 5.04 -11.55 1.91
N ASN A 57 4.10 -12.02 1.09
CA ASN A 57 4.42 -12.43 -0.28
C ASN A 57 4.97 -11.27 -1.11
N MET A 58 4.54 -10.04 -0.85
CA MET A 58 5.01 -8.83 -1.53
C MET A 58 6.31 -8.26 -0.96
N GLY A 59 6.92 -8.91 0.04
CA GLY A 59 8.23 -8.55 0.57
C GLY A 59 8.21 -7.76 1.89
N ILE A 60 7.09 -7.73 2.61
CA ILE A 60 7.03 -7.23 3.98
C ILE A 60 7.51 -8.34 4.92
N GLU A 61 8.67 -8.15 5.55
CA GLU A 61 9.26 -9.11 6.49
C GLU A 61 8.97 -8.74 7.95
N SER A 62 8.69 -7.46 8.20
CA SER A 62 8.31 -6.97 9.53
C SER A 62 7.09 -7.71 10.08
N PRO A 63 7.02 -7.96 11.41
CA PRO A 63 5.90 -8.63 12.03
C PRO A 63 4.58 -7.88 11.81
N LEU A 64 3.57 -8.57 11.31
CA LEU A 64 2.24 -8.02 11.11
C LEU A 64 1.27 -8.54 12.16
N HIS A 65 0.60 -7.63 12.87
CA HIS A 65 -0.40 -8.01 13.86
C HIS A 65 -1.73 -8.34 13.16
N GLU A 66 -2.16 -9.60 13.24
CA GLU A 66 -3.38 -10.09 12.61
C GLU A 66 -4.65 -9.62 13.36
N THR A 67 -4.82 -8.32 13.47
CA THR A 67 -6.01 -7.65 14.00
C THR A 67 -6.77 -6.93 12.89
N PRO A 68 -8.09 -6.66 13.04
CA PRO A 68 -8.85 -5.94 12.02
C PRO A 68 -8.25 -4.60 11.59
N SER A 69 -7.51 -3.93 12.48
CA SER A 69 -6.80 -2.68 12.22
C SER A 69 -5.61 -2.84 11.25
N LEU A 70 -5.13 -4.06 10.98
CA LEU A 70 -4.10 -4.31 9.96
C LEU A 70 -4.52 -3.76 8.59
N SER A 71 -5.83 -3.84 8.27
CA SER A 71 -6.38 -3.26 7.04
C SER A 71 -6.24 -1.74 6.93
N LEU A 72 -5.88 -1.07 8.02
CA LEU A 72 -5.60 0.38 8.08
C LEU A 72 -4.10 0.68 8.19
N GLY A 73 -3.25 -0.35 8.22
CA GLY A 73 -1.81 -0.18 8.35
C GLY A 73 -1.35 0.05 9.80
N SER A 74 -1.95 -0.64 10.77
CA SER A 74 -1.61 -0.47 12.19
C SER A 74 -0.32 -1.17 12.64
N SER A 75 0.32 -1.95 11.78
CA SER A 75 1.61 -2.59 12.06
C SER A 75 2.74 -1.71 11.54
N ASP A 76 3.77 -1.54 12.37
CA ASP A 76 4.97 -0.82 11.96
C ASP A 76 5.79 -1.69 11.00
N VAL A 77 6.20 -1.09 9.89
CA VAL A 77 7.05 -1.72 8.86
C VAL A 77 8.18 -0.78 8.48
N ASN A 78 9.31 -1.30 8.01
CA ASN A 78 10.36 -0.41 7.55
C ASN A 78 10.06 0.15 6.16
N LEU A 79 10.66 1.31 5.86
CA LEU A 79 10.40 2.03 4.62
C LEU A 79 10.82 1.23 3.38
N LEU A 80 11.93 0.50 3.43
CA LEU A 80 12.41 -0.28 2.29
C LEU A 80 11.44 -1.40 1.92
N GLU A 81 10.91 -2.12 2.92
CA GLU A 81 9.90 -3.16 2.70
C GLU A 81 8.61 -2.58 2.13
N LEU A 82 8.16 -1.44 2.66
CA LEU A 82 6.96 -0.78 2.16
C LEU A 82 7.11 -0.37 0.69
N VAL A 83 8.23 0.26 0.34
CA VAL A 83 8.53 0.63 -1.06
C VAL A 83 8.59 -0.62 -1.94
N ASN A 84 9.25 -1.69 -1.49
CA ASN A 84 9.34 -2.94 -2.24
C ASN A 84 7.96 -3.57 -2.49
N GLY A 85 7.06 -3.52 -1.51
CA GLY A 85 5.67 -3.95 -1.67
C GLY A 85 4.93 -3.16 -2.77
N TYR A 86 5.11 -1.83 -2.83
CA TYR A 86 4.57 -1.02 -3.93
C TYR A 86 5.23 -1.33 -5.27
N CYS A 87 6.56 -1.55 -5.29
CA CYS A 87 7.28 -1.98 -6.50
C CYS A 87 6.70 -3.30 -7.04
N THR A 88 6.34 -4.24 -6.17
CA THR A 88 5.68 -5.50 -6.57
C THR A 88 4.38 -5.24 -7.34
N VAL A 89 3.56 -4.28 -6.89
CA VAL A 89 2.32 -3.91 -7.60
C VAL A 89 2.63 -3.30 -8.96
N ILE A 90 3.63 -2.42 -9.06
CA ILE A 90 3.99 -1.74 -10.32
C ILE A 90 4.69 -2.70 -11.30
N ASN A 91 5.41 -3.68 -10.77
CA ASN A 91 6.07 -4.73 -11.54
C ASN A 91 5.12 -5.93 -11.78
N ASP A 92 3.86 -5.64 -12.12
CA ASP A 92 2.85 -6.62 -12.53
C ASP A 92 2.66 -7.81 -11.56
N GLY A 93 2.91 -7.56 -10.28
CA GLY A 93 2.79 -8.53 -9.21
C GLY A 93 4.03 -9.39 -8.96
N THR A 94 5.13 -9.10 -9.66
CA THR A 94 6.42 -9.77 -9.47
C THR A 94 7.21 -9.06 -8.36
N ALA A 95 7.49 -9.78 -7.28
CA ALA A 95 8.35 -9.32 -6.21
C ALA A 95 9.81 -9.63 -6.54
N SER A 96 10.68 -8.68 -6.26
CA SER A 96 12.14 -8.83 -6.36
C SER A 96 12.79 -8.25 -5.10
N PRO A 97 13.75 -8.94 -4.47
CA PRO A 97 14.48 -8.38 -3.34
C PRO A 97 15.19 -7.07 -3.74
N PRO A 98 15.26 -6.08 -2.84
CA PRO A 98 16.01 -4.86 -3.11
C PRO A 98 17.48 -5.14 -3.39
N VAL A 99 18.03 -4.59 -4.46
CA VAL A 99 19.43 -4.72 -4.83
C VAL A 99 20.16 -3.40 -4.57
N LEU A 100 21.09 -3.40 -3.62
CA LEU A 100 21.90 -2.22 -3.28
C LEU A 100 23.18 -2.13 -4.11
N ILE A 101 23.76 -3.28 -4.47
CA ILE A 101 24.97 -3.37 -5.28
C ILE A 101 24.68 -4.30 -6.45
N THR A 102 24.68 -3.75 -7.65
CA THR A 102 24.39 -4.53 -8.85
C THR A 102 25.62 -5.30 -9.32
N LYS A 103 26.83 -4.71 -9.20
CA LYS A 103 28.06 -5.31 -9.67
C LYS A 103 29.29 -4.78 -8.94
N ILE A 104 30.27 -5.64 -8.70
CA ILE A 104 31.60 -5.27 -8.22
C ILE A 104 32.64 -5.77 -9.22
N LEU A 105 33.53 -4.89 -9.64
CA LEU A 105 34.64 -5.23 -10.49
C LEU A 105 35.95 -5.08 -9.73
N ASP A 106 36.99 -5.88 -10.12
CA ASP A 106 38.34 -5.65 -9.69
C ASP A 106 38.97 -4.50 -10.49
N ARG A 107 40.27 -4.18 -10.18
CA ARG A 107 40.99 -3.11 -10.87
C ARG A 107 41.30 -3.41 -12.35
N ASP A 108 41.19 -4.66 -12.74
CA ASP A 108 41.46 -5.14 -14.10
C ASP A 108 40.17 -5.25 -14.92
N GLY A 109 39.00 -4.91 -14.29
CA GLY A 109 37.69 -4.94 -14.93
C GLY A 109 36.98 -6.29 -14.87
N ASN A 110 37.55 -7.28 -14.17
CA ASN A 110 36.90 -8.58 -13.99
C ASN A 110 35.77 -8.50 -12.96
N THR A 111 34.67 -9.20 -13.21
CA THR A 111 33.53 -9.25 -12.32
C THR A 111 33.85 -10.10 -11.08
N ILE A 112 33.90 -9.48 -9.90
CA ILE A 112 33.98 -10.14 -8.59
C ILE A 112 32.62 -10.59 -8.09
N TYR A 113 31.59 -9.73 -8.31
CA TYR A 113 30.22 -9.96 -7.89
C TYR A 113 29.25 -9.37 -8.90
N GLU A 114 28.15 -10.06 -9.15
CA GLU A 114 27.00 -9.58 -9.91
C GLU A 114 25.72 -10.06 -9.25
N ALA A 115 24.82 -9.11 -8.94
CA ALA A 115 23.54 -9.42 -8.32
C ALA A 115 22.68 -10.27 -9.28
N LYS A 116 22.07 -11.31 -8.77
CA LYS A 116 21.06 -12.11 -9.47
C LYS A 116 19.76 -11.98 -8.70
N PRO A 117 18.85 -11.09 -9.10
CA PRO A 117 17.57 -10.93 -8.44
C PRO A 117 16.79 -12.26 -8.45
N ASP A 118 16.26 -12.64 -7.30
CA ASP A 118 15.34 -13.77 -7.17
C ASP A 118 13.92 -13.27 -7.32
N GLU A 119 13.47 -13.19 -8.56
CA GLU A 119 12.15 -12.70 -8.91
C GLU A 119 11.11 -13.80 -8.75
N ARG A 120 9.97 -13.45 -8.12
CA ARG A 120 8.85 -14.39 -7.96
C ARG A 120 7.51 -13.68 -8.13
N GLN A 121 6.54 -14.38 -8.70
CA GLN A 121 5.16 -13.89 -8.75
C GLN A 121 4.56 -13.90 -7.34
N ALA A 122 4.40 -12.74 -6.72
CA ALA A 122 3.87 -12.58 -5.36
C ALA A 122 2.35 -12.46 -5.34
N ILE A 123 1.78 -11.75 -6.31
CA ILE A 123 0.33 -11.62 -6.53
C ILE A 123 0.01 -11.79 -8.01
N PRO A 124 -1.19 -12.27 -8.38
CA PRO A 124 -1.56 -12.41 -9.79
C PRO A 124 -1.48 -11.09 -10.55
N TYR A 125 -1.04 -11.13 -11.82
CA TYR A 125 -1.00 -9.97 -12.73
C TYR A 125 -2.29 -9.15 -12.70
N ARG A 126 -3.46 -9.82 -12.80
CA ARG A 126 -4.76 -9.16 -12.74
C ARG A 126 -4.95 -8.35 -11.45
N SER A 127 -4.50 -8.87 -10.31
CA SER A 127 -4.60 -8.18 -9.01
C SER A 127 -3.71 -6.95 -8.98
N ALA A 128 -2.47 -7.06 -9.48
CA ALA A 128 -1.55 -5.94 -9.63
C ALA A 128 -2.15 -4.86 -10.52
N PHE A 129 -2.66 -5.22 -11.70
CA PHE A 129 -3.32 -4.28 -12.61
C PHE A 129 -4.48 -3.53 -11.96
N PHE A 130 -5.40 -4.22 -11.27
CA PHE A 130 -6.49 -3.55 -10.59
C PHE A 130 -5.99 -2.65 -9.45
N MET A 131 -4.95 -3.06 -8.72
CA MET A 131 -4.36 -2.22 -7.67
C MET A 131 -3.73 -0.95 -8.24
N GLN A 132 -3.07 -1.03 -9.39
CA GLN A 132 -2.57 0.16 -10.12
C GLN A 132 -3.73 1.12 -10.47
N GLN A 133 -4.87 0.59 -10.94
CA GLN A 133 -6.06 1.41 -11.22
C GLN A 133 -6.65 2.06 -9.95
N LEU A 134 -6.58 1.38 -8.80
CA LEU A 134 -7.00 1.96 -7.51
C LEU A 134 -6.05 3.10 -7.09
N LEU A 135 -4.74 2.92 -7.24
CA LEU A 135 -3.74 3.95 -6.93
C LEU A 135 -3.92 5.21 -7.79
N ARG A 136 -4.21 5.06 -9.09
CA ARG A 136 -4.56 6.19 -9.98
C ARG A 136 -5.82 6.92 -9.49
N GLY A 137 -6.77 6.20 -8.92
CA GLY A 137 -8.01 6.76 -8.38
C GLY A 137 -7.78 7.86 -7.34
N GLY A 138 -6.73 7.78 -6.54
CA GLY A 138 -6.39 8.80 -5.55
C GLY A 138 -6.29 10.21 -6.13
N LEU A 139 -5.83 10.35 -7.38
CA LEU A 139 -5.69 11.61 -8.11
C LEU A 139 -6.94 11.96 -8.94
N THR A 140 -7.60 10.97 -9.52
CA THR A 140 -8.62 11.18 -10.56
C THR A 140 -10.05 11.08 -10.04
N GLU A 141 -10.28 10.37 -8.93
CA GLU A 141 -11.61 10.23 -8.34
C GLU A 141 -12.01 11.48 -7.52
N ARG A 142 -13.27 11.82 -7.59
CA ARG A 142 -13.83 12.92 -6.79
C ARG A 142 -13.64 12.63 -5.29
N GLY A 143 -13.06 13.59 -4.57
CA GLY A 143 -12.77 13.45 -3.14
C GLY A 143 -11.57 12.57 -2.81
N GLY A 144 -10.76 12.20 -3.81
CA GLY A 144 -9.50 11.49 -3.61
C GLY A 144 -8.54 12.29 -2.73
N THR A 145 -7.85 11.61 -1.80
CA THR A 145 -6.96 12.26 -0.82
C THR A 145 -5.74 12.94 -1.44
N THR A 146 -5.41 12.58 -2.68
CA THR A 146 -4.27 13.14 -3.43
C THR A 146 -4.71 14.02 -4.61
N ALA A 147 -6.02 14.29 -4.76
CA ALA A 147 -6.56 15.06 -5.88
C ALA A 147 -5.95 16.48 -6.01
N ALA A 148 -5.55 17.08 -4.89
CA ALA A 148 -4.88 18.39 -4.90
C ALA A 148 -3.52 18.37 -5.64
N LEU A 149 -2.84 17.22 -5.68
CA LEU A 149 -1.57 17.07 -6.40
C LEU A 149 -1.76 17.13 -7.92
N TRP A 150 -2.95 16.85 -8.43
CA TRP A 150 -3.23 16.79 -9.86
C TRP A 150 -2.84 18.09 -10.57
N SER A 151 -3.15 19.25 -9.99
CA SER A 151 -2.82 20.55 -10.57
C SER A 151 -1.31 20.80 -10.72
N TYR A 152 -0.50 20.18 -9.87
CA TYR A 152 0.96 20.29 -9.91
C TYR A 152 1.60 19.24 -10.83
N ILE A 153 1.05 18.04 -10.85
CA ILE A 153 1.60 16.89 -11.60
C ILE A 153 1.18 16.94 -13.06
N HIS A 154 -0.08 17.28 -13.35
CA HIS A 154 -0.64 17.25 -14.69
C HIS A 154 0.12 18.08 -15.74
N PRO A 155 0.62 19.29 -15.45
CA PRO A 155 1.42 20.05 -16.43
C PRO A 155 2.71 19.35 -16.87
N VAL A 156 3.28 18.52 -15.98
CA VAL A 156 4.56 17.82 -16.21
C VAL A 156 4.34 16.41 -16.74
N LEU A 157 3.39 15.68 -16.15
CA LEU A 157 3.16 14.26 -16.39
C LEU A 157 1.82 13.96 -17.08
N LYS A 158 1.27 14.93 -17.83
CA LYS A 158 -0.06 14.81 -18.47
C LYS A 158 -0.23 13.60 -19.38
N TYR A 159 0.85 13.03 -19.87
CA TYR A 159 0.87 11.84 -20.72
C TYR A 159 1.38 10.60 -20.00
N SER A 160 1.74 10.70 -18.73
CA SER A 160 2.24 9.60 -17.93
C SER A 160 1.19 9.16 -16.92
N ASP A 161 1.14 7.88 -16.66
CA ASP A 161 0.33 7.35 -15.57
C ASP A 161 1.02 7.67 -14.23
N PHE A 162 0.25 8.21 -13.30
CA PHE A 162 0.69 8.51 -11.96
C PHE A 162 -0.37 8.06 -10.98
N GLY A 163 0.07 7.50 -9.87
CA GLY A 163 -0.83 7.06 -8.81
C GLY A 163 -0.17 7.20 -7.44
N GLY A 164 -0.93 6.99 -6.40
CA GLY A 164 -0.36 7.00 -5.07
C GLY A 164 -1.38 6.84 -3.96
N LYS A 165 -0.86 6.72 -2.75
CA LYS A 165 -1.67 6.59 -1.55
C LYS A 165 -1.09 7.42 -0.42
N THR A 166 -1.95 8.13 0.29
CA THR A 166 -1.63 8.81 1.55
C THR A 166 -1.79 7.88 2.73
N GLY A 167 -1.01 8.08 3.77
CA GLY A 167 -1.16 7.47 5.09
C GLY A 167 -1.01 8.53 6.17
N THR A 168 -1.82 8.44 7.21
CA THR A 168 -1.74 9.31 8.37
C THR A 168 -2.05 8.48 9.61
N SER A 169 -1.12 8.47 10.56
CA SER A 169 -1.30 7.78 11.83
C SER A 169 -2.14 8.61 12.80
N ASN A 170 -2.58 7.97 13.89
CA ASN A 170 -3.31 8.65 14.96
C ASN A 170 -2.45 9.80 15.52
N ASN A 171 -3.13 10.89 15.91
CA ASN A 171 -2.50 12.12 16.42
C ASN A 171 -1.52 12.79 15.42
N HIS A 172 -1.58 12.43 14.14
CA HIS A 172 -0.70 12.96 13.08
C HIS A 172 0.80 12.76 13.36
N SER A 173 1.17 11.70 14.09
CA SER A 173 2.57 11.37 14.35
C SER A 173 3.33 11.06 13.07
N ASP A 174 2.65 10.44 12.10
CA ASP A 174 3.19 10.12 10.79
C ASP A 174 2.26 10.63 9.69
N ALA A 175 2.84 11.22 8.67
CA ALA A 175 2.15 11.63 7.46
C ALA A 175 3.00 11.22 6.26
N TRP A 176 2.52 10.25 5.50
CA TRP A 176 3.23 9.67 4.36
C TRP A 176 2.44 9.77 3.07
N PHE A 177 3.17 9.84 1.99
CA PHE A 177 2.66 9.66 0.64
C PHE A 177 3.60 8.74 -0.13
N VAL A 178 3.05 7.67 -0.69
CA VAL A 178 3.75 6.81 -1.64
C VAL A 178 3.23 7.13 -3.03
N GLY A 179 4.08 7.70 -3.86
CA GLY A 179 3.80 7.97 -5.28
C GLY A 179 4.38 6.88 -6.16
N VAL A 180 3.67 6.54 -7.23
CA VAL A 180 4.12 5.59 -8.25
C VAL A 180 4.00 6.21 -9.63
N THR A 181 5.03 6.00 -10.44
CA THR A 181 5.10 6.45 -11.84
C THR A 181 5.53 5.26 -12.71
N PRO A 182 5.25 5.28 -14.03
CA PRO A 182 5.80 4.30 -14.97
C PRO A 182 7.33 4.30 -14.97
#